data_0bb63f0089e1486cbd0c069bf91e87b1
#
_entry.id   0bb63f0089e1486cbd0c069bf91e87b1
#
_cell.length_a   1.000
_cell.length_b   1.000
_cell.length_c   1.000
_cell.angle_alpha   90.00
_cell.angle_beta   90.00
_cell.angle_gamma   90.00
#
_symmetry.space_group_name_H-M   'P 1'
#
loop_
_entity.id
_entity.type
_entity.pdbx_description
1 polymer ?
#
loop_
_entity_poly.entity_id
_entity_poly.type
_entity_poly.pdbx_seq_one_letter_code
_entity_poly.pdbx_strand_id
1 'polypeptide(L)' 'QGNEYVLVLKNRSVIWRKMRLTSNKGVWRLVARNREEYEDILLEHKKIAQAWRVIAKTSIMSS' A
#
# COMPACT_ATOMS: atom_id res chain seq x y z
N GLN A 1 -4.92 -1.18 12.25
CA GLN A 1 -3.53 -1.11 11.88
C GLN A 1 -3.27 -1.88 10.62
N GLY A 2 -2.73 -1.23 9.64
CA GLY A 2 -2.37 -1.88 8.41
C GLY A 2 -0.88 -2.11 8.34
N ASN A 3 -0.48 -3.08 7.55
CA ASN A 3 0.92 -3.26 7.22
C ASN A 3 1.29 -2.34 6.06
N GLU A 4 2.56 -1.99 5.97
CA GLU A 4 3.05 -1.23 4.84
C GLU A 4 3.41 -2.17 3.71
N TYR A 5 3.12 -1.72 2.50
CA TYR A 5 3.40 -2.47 1.30
C TYR A 5 4.00 -1.57 0.23
N VAL A 6 4.86 -2.16 -0.58
CA VAL A 6 5.30 -1.54 -1.82
C VAL A 6 4.52 -2.22 -2.94
N LEU A 7 3.76 -1.45 -3.68
CA LEU A 7 2.91 -1.96 -4.75
C LEU A 7 3.45 -1.51 -6.09
N VAL A 8 3.55 -2.45 -7.02
CA VAL A 8 3.85 -2.14 -8.41
C VAL A 8 2.57 -2.36 -9.19
N LEU A 9 2.05 -1.31 -9.76
CA LEU A 9 0.80 -1.38 -10.52
C LEU A 9 1.08 -1.80 -11.95
N LYS A 10 0.03 -2.22 -12.65
CA LYS A 10 0.17 -2.67 -14.03
C LYS A 10 0.56 -1.54 -14.97
N ASN A 11 0.34 -0.29 -14.57
CA ASN A 11 0.78 0.86 -15.35
C ASN A 11 2.21 1.27 -15.01
N ARG A 12 2.94 0.44 -14.24
CA ARG A 12 4.33 0.64 -13.81
C ARG A 12 4.52 1.70 -12.73
N SER A 13 3.44 2.20 -12.16
CA SER A 13 3.54 3.07 -10.99
C SER A 13 3.93 2.27 -9.76
N VAL A 14 4.71 2.89 -8.88
CA VAL A 14 5.12 2.27 -7.61
C VAL A 14 4.57 3.11 -6.48
N ILE A 15 3.89 2.44 -5.55
CA ILE A 15 3.27 3.09 -4.41
C ILE A 15 3.73 2.41 -3.14
N TRP A 16 4.15 3.18 -2.15
CA TRP A 16 4.54 2.67 -0.83
C TRP A 16 3.57 3.24 0.19
N ARG A 17 2.62 2.43 0.62
CA ARG A 17 1.58 2.86 1.55
C ARG A 17 1.14 1.73 2.45
N LYS A 18 0.52 2.10 3.56
CA LYS A 18 -0.23 1.13 4.36
C LYS A 18 -1.47 0.73 3.59
N MET A 19 -1.83 -0.54 3.70
CA MET A 19 -3.02 -1.08 3.04
C MET A 19 -3.95 -1.67 4.08
N ARG A 20 -5.22 -1.49 3.87
CA ARG A 20 -6.27 -2.07 4.70
C ARG A 20 -7.29 -2.77 3.83
N LEU A 21 -7.84 -3.84 4.39
CA LEU A 21 -8.94 -4.53 3.73
C LEU A 21 -10.18 -3.66 3.79
N THR A 22 -11.01 -3.79 2.75
CA THR A 22 -12.32 -3.15 2.73
C THR A 22 -13.38 -4.24 2.80
N SER A 23 -14.66 -3.83 2.87
CA SER A 23 -15.75 -4.77 2.82
C SER A 23 -15.85 -5.44 1.43
N ASN A 24 -15.23 -4.88 0.43
CA ASN A 24 -15.19 -5.45 -0.91
C ASN A 24 -13.88 -6.21 -1.07
N LYS A 25 -13.96 -7.53 -1.27
CA LYS A 25 -12.77 -8.38 -1.30
C LYS A 25 -11.81 -8.05 -2.43
N GLY A 26 -12.29 -7.43 -3.50
CA GLY A 26 -11.42 -7.08 -4.63
C GLY A 26 -10.80 -5.70 -4.53
N VAL A 27 -10.98 -5.01 -3.41
CA VAL A 27 -10.54 -3.63 -3.29
C VAL A 27 -9.76 -3.43 -2.01
N TRP A 28 -8.62 -2.75 -2.10
CA TRP A 28 -7.81 -2.37 -0.97
C TRP A 28 -7.90 -0.88 -0.73
N ARG A 29 -7.81 -0.47 0.52
CA ARG A 29 -7.71 0.93 0.87
C ARG A 29 -6.25 1.27 1.11
N LEU A 30 -5.72 2.22 0.35
CA LEU A 30 -4.37 2.74 0.55
C LEU A 30 -4.48 3.96 1.45
N VAL A 31 -3.89 3.85 2.64
CA VAL A 31 -4.03 4.91 3.65
C VAL A 31 -3.09 6.05 3.32
N ALA A 32 -3.63 7.26 3.26
CA ALA A 32 -2.82 8.45 2.99
C ALA A 32 -1.86 8.70 4.15
N ARG A 33 -0.62 9.06 3.83
CA ARG A 33 0.37 9.39 4.85
C ARG A 33 0.05 10.70 5.53
N ASN A 34 -0.44 11.65 4.76
CA ASN A 34 -0.82 12.95 5.28
C ASN A 34 -2.29 13.18 4.98
N ARG A 35 -3.14 12.91 5.95
CA ARG A 35 -4.58 13.00 5.76
C ARG A 35 -5.07 14.43 5.64
N GLU A 36 -4.26 15.39 6.02
CA GLU A 36 -4.65 16.79 5.86
C GLU A 36 -4.55 17.24 4.42
N GLU A 37 -3.70 16.58 3.63
CA GLU A 37 -3.50 16.96 2.23
C GLU A 37 -4.08 15.96 1.26
N TYR A 38 -4.18 14.68 1.66
CA TYR A 38 -4.54 13.60 0.75
C TYR A 38 -5.61 12.72 1.37
N GLU A 39 -6.43 12.16 0.51
CA GLU A 39 -7.42 11.18 0.93
C GLU A 39 -6.94 9.77 0.67
N ASP A 40 -7.52 8.82 1.40
CA ASP A 40 -7.23 7.41 1.14
C ASP A 40 -7.69 7.06 -0.27
N ILE A 41 -6.96 6.13 -0.89
CA ILE A 41 -7.24 5.71 -2.25
C ILE A 41 -7.78 4.29 -2.20
N LEU A 42 -8.87 4.04 -2.93
CA LEU A 42 -9.38 2.69 -3.12
C LEU A 42 -8.78 2.13 -4.40
N LEU A 43 -8.12 0.98 -4.29
CA LEU A 43 -7.42 0.37 -5.41
C LEU A 43 -7.94 -1.03 -5.64
N GLU A 44 -8.37 -1.30 -6.86
CA GLU A 44 -8.79 -2.64 -7.22
C GLU A 44 -7.59 -3.57 -7.28
N HIS A 45 -7.76 -4.74 -6.69
CA HIS A 45 -6.70 -5.73 -6.63
C HIS A 45 -6.18 -6.11 -8.01
N LYS A 46 -7.06 -6.14 -9.00
CA LYS A 46 -6.66 -6.53 -10.36
C LYS A 46 -5.70 -5.56 -11.02
N LYS A 47 -5.56 -4.35 -10.49
CA LYS A 47 -4.63 -3.36 -11.04
C LYS A 47 -3.23 -3.48 -10.45
N ILE A 48 -3.03 -4.36 -9.51
CA ILE A 48 -1.75 -4.56 -8.85
C ILE A 48 -0.99 -5.68 -9.58
N ALA A 49 0.22 -5.35 -10.05
CA ALA A 49 1.07 -6.36 -10.68
C ALA A 49 1.89 -7.12 -9.64
N GLN A 50 2.42 -6.40 -8.66
CA GLN A 50 3.22 -7.01 -7.60
C GLN A 50 2.96 -6.28 -6.29
N ALA A 51 3.03 -7.01 -5.19
CA ALA A 51 2.87 -6.44 -3.86
C ALA A 51 3.94 -7.03 -2.95
N TRP A 52 4.68 -6.16 -2.27
CA TRP A 52 5.76 -6.57 -1.38
C TRP A 52 5.49 -6.01 0.01
N ARG A 53 5.44 -6.87 0.99
CA ARG A 53 5.23 -6.44 2.37
C ARG A 53 6.55 -5.94 2.95
N VAL A 54 6.50 -4.78 3.60
CA VAL A 54 7.67 -4.20 4.24
C VAL A 54 7.77 -4.79 5.65
N ILE A 55 8.78 -5.62 5.90
CA ILE A 55 8.89 -6.33 7.17
C ILE A 55 10.19 -6.06 7.91
N ALA A 56 11.22 -5.62 7.23
CA ALA A 56 12.55 -5.52 7.83
C ALA A 56 13.10 -4.11 7.79
N LYS A 57 12.23 -3.14 7.79
CA LYS A 57 12.61 -1.74 7.63
C LYS A 57 13.58 -1.28 8.72
N THR A 58 13.29 -1.64 9.95
CA THR A 58 14.09 -1.22 11.09
C THR A 58 15.47 -1.87 11.08
N SER A 59 15.54 -3.12 10.68
CA SER A 59 16.80 -3.83 10.63
C SER A 59 17.77 -3.19 9.67
N ILE A 60 17.27 -2.71 8.56
CA ILE A 60 18.10 -2.03 7.56
C ILE A 60 18.70 -0.77 8.14
N MET A 61 17.91 -0.04 8.91
CA MET A 61 18.36 1.22 9.48
C MET A 61 19.41 1.01 10.56
N SER A 62 19.35 -0.09 11.25
CA SER A 62 20.25 -0.33 12.36
C SER A 62 21.61 -0.89 11.95
N SER A 63 21.74 -1.30 10.72
CA SER A 63 22.99 -1.91 10.24
C SER A 63 23.99 -0.90 9.66
#